data_4972c29e4a20e06dbc21284698d08f51
#
_entry.id   4972c29e4a20e06dbc21284698d08f51
#
_cell.length_a   1.000
_cell.length_b   1.000
_cell.length_c   1.000
_cell.angle_alpha   90.00
_cell.angle_beta   90.00
_cell.angle_gamma   90.00
#
_symmetry.space_group_name_H-M   'P 1'
#
loop_
_entity.id
_entity.type
_entity.pdbx_description
1 polymer ?
#
loop_
_entity_poly.entity_id
_entity_poly.type
_entity_poly.pdbx_seq_one_letter_code
_entity_poly.pdbx_strand_id
1 'polypeptide(L)'
;EKAEQSMSKFPYEPWTVTEKGFQHDALRENESVFALGNGFIGMRGNLEELTAAGSETIQGSFLNGVFDSEPIVYGEGAYGYAKNHETICNVMDAKSVTLIADGERLDLGRSRVEEHVRQLDLRAGLLKRHFIWHTQGGNVLEVETERLVSLTRQELAATGLRLRCLKGTCNVTLQSGIAPAVIAEGDPNDPRNAAGKDRRLLTGERSAEGQILSMQQKTKNSGFCIACAVEHRIQLPY
;
A
#
# COMPACT_ATOMS: atom_id res chain seq x y z
N GLU A 1 -38.88 -1.32 22.29
CA GLU A 1 -37.91 -0.68 21.39
C GLU A 1 -36.55 -1.31 21.68
N LYS A 2 -36.13 -2.29 20.88
CA LYS A 2 -34.76 -2.81 20.91
C LYS A 2 -33.89 -1.79 20.17
N ALA A 3 -33.01 -1.10 20.93
CA ALA A 3 -31.93 -0.34 20.31
C ALA A 3 -31.12 -1.32 19.43
N GLU A 4 -31.15 -1.12 18.11
CA GLU A 4 -30.16 -1.70 17.22
C GLU A 4 -28.80 -1.21 17.70
N GLN A 5 -28.06 -2.06 18.39
CA GLN A 5 -26.65 -1.83 18.61
C GLN A 5 -26.00 -1.81 17.22
N SER A 6 -25.67 -0.64 16.74
CA SER A 6 -24.79 -0.44 15.59
C SER A 6 -23.53 -1.27 15.88
N MET A 7 -23.42 -2.43 15.26
CA MET A 7 -22.21 -3.23 15.35
C MET A 7 -21.08 -2.39 14.82
N SER A 8 -20.09 -2.13 15.65
CA SER A 8 -18.88 -1.41 15.24
C SER A 8 -18.28 -2.12 14.03
N LYS A 9 -17.88 -1.36 13.00
CA LYS A 9 -17.21 -1.86 11.80
C LYS A 9 -16.01 -2.74 12.14
N PHE A 10 -15.31 -2.40 13.22
CA PHE A 10 -14.22 -3.19 13.80
C PHE A 10 -14.62 -3.62 15.20
N PRO A 11 -14.78 -4.94 15.47
CA PRO A 11 -15.01 -5.44 16.80
C PRO A 11 -13.91 -4.99 17.75
N TYR A 12 -14.28 -4.61 18.99
CA TYR A 12 -13.28 -4.26 19.99
C TYR A 12 -12.53 -5.50 20.44
N GLU A 13 -11.25 -5.51 20.16
CA GLU A 13 -10.29 -6.52 20.62
C GLU A 13 -9.05 -5.80 21.17
N PRO A 14 -8.54 -6.14 22.36
CA PRO A 14 -7.55 -5.31 23.06
C PRO A 14 -6.25 -5.03 22.31
N TRP A 15 -5.84 -5.82 21.38
CA TRP A 15 -4.56 -5.67 20.69
C TRP A 15 -4.64 -5.91 19.20
N THR A 16 -5.83 -6.01 18.68
CA THR A 16 -6.04 -6.28 17.27
C THR A 16 -7.13 -5.39 16.68
N VAL A 17 -6.95 -5.04 15.43
CA VAL A 17 -8.00 -4.46 14.59
C VAL A 17 -8.27 -5.47 13.49
N THR A 18 -9.50 -5.96 13.40
CA THR A 18 -9.85 -7.06 12.48
C THR A 18 -10.97 -6.63 11.53
N GLU A 19 -10.71 -6.79 10.21
CA GLU A 19 -11.71 -6.70 9.15
C GLU A 19 -12.07 -8.11 8.70
N LYS A 20 -13.37 -8.43 8.67
CA LYS A 20 -13.90 -9.69 8.15
C LYS A 20 -14.69 -9.44 6.87
N GLY A 21 -14.36 -10.17 5.83
CA GLY A 21 -14.88 -9.94 4.49
C GLY A 21 -14.18 -8.77 3.79
N PHE A 22 -14.18 -8.79 2.47
CA PHE A 22 -13.66 -7.69 1.67
C PHE A 22 -14.75 -6.65 1.39
N GLN A 23 -14.49 -5.39 1.72
CA GLN A 23 -15.44 -4.27 1.56
C GLN A 23 -14.90 -3.28 0.53
N HIS A 24 -15.44 -3.31 -0.68
CA HIS A 24 -15.06 -2.43 -1.78
C HIS A 24 -15.17 -0.95 -1.42
N ASP A 25 -16.33 -0.54 -0.93
CA ASP A 25 -16.65 0.87 -0.66
C ASP A 25 -15.88 1.46 0.53
N ALA A 26 -15.31 0.59 1.37
CA ALA A 26 -14.56 0.97 2.55
C ALA A 26 -13.04 0.84 2.38
N LEU A 27 -12.56 0.44 1.21
CA LEU A 27 -11.14 0.14 1.00
C LEU A 27 -10.26 1.34 1.35
N ARG A 28 -10.58 2.53 0.86
CA ARG A 28 -9.83 3.77 1.10
C ARG A 28 -9.71 4.12 2.59
N GLU A 29 -10.79 3.96 3.36
CA GLU A 29 -10.80 4.17 4.80
C GLU A 29 -9.99 3.09 5.52
N ASN A 30 -10.22 1.82 5.17
CA ASN A 30 -9.54 0.69 5.76
C ASN A 30 -8.04 0.73 5.53
N GLU A 31 -7.56 1.21 4.38
CA GLU A 31 -6.13 1.45 4.12
C GLU A 31 -5.49 2.42 5.13
N SER A 32 -6.25 3.37 5.67
CA SER A 32 -5.77 4.25 6.75
C SER A 32 -5.75 3.55 8.09
N VAL A 33 -6.78 2.77 8.41
CA VAL A 33 -6.88 2.03 9.67
C VAL A 33 -5.78 0.97 9.79
N PHE A 34 -5.46 0.28 8.69
CA PHE A 34 -4.44 -0.77 8.64
C PHE A 34 -3.05 -0.25 8.25
N ALA A 35 -2.78 1.03 8.44
CA ALA A 35 -1.46 1.61 8.18
C ALA A 35 -0.42 1.11 9.18
N LEU A 36 0.82 0.99 8.71
CA LEU A 36 2.00 0.64 9.51
C LEU A 36 3.01 1.79 9.48
N GLY A 37 3.73 1.98 10.59
CA GLY A 37 4.79 2.99 10.65
C GLY A 37 5.67 2.82 11.86
N ASN A 38 6.91 3.34 11.76
CA ASN A 38 7.92 3.32 12.82
C ASN A 38 8.50 4.70 13.13
N GLY A 39 7.86 5.78 12.63
CA GLY A 39 8.37 7.14 12.75
C GLY A 39 9.32 7.56 11.62
N PHE A 40 9.89 6.63 10.85
CA PHE A 40 10.68 6.90 9.66
C PHE A 40 9.98 6.46 8.37
N ILE A 41 9.55 5.20 8.28
CA ILE A 41 8.70 4.70 7.20
C ILE A 41 7.25 4.72 7.66
N GLY A 42 6.36 5.24 6.81
CA GLY A 42 4.91 5.10 6.93
C GLY A 42 4.34 4.45 5.68
N MET A 43 3.53 3.41 5.85
CA MET A 43 2.86 2.71 4.75
C MET A 43 1.37 2.61 5.02
N ARG A 44 0.54 3.01 4.06
CA ARG A 44 -0.89 2.71 4.11
C ARG A 44 -1.12 1.21 4.00
N GLY A 45 -2.21 0.75 4.55
CA GLY A 45 -2.62 -0.66 4.50
C GLY A 45 -3.17 -1.07 3.12
N ASN A 46 -2.53 -0.64 2.04
CA ASN A 46 -2.91 -1.05 0.69
C ASN A 46 -2.77 -2.57 0.53
N LEU A 47 -3.64 -3.13 -0.31
CA LEU A 47 -3.54 -4.54 -0.70
C LEU A 47 -2.26 -4.77 -1.52
N GLU A 48 -1.67 -5.95 -1.43
CA GLU A 48 -0.47 -6.31 -2.19
C GLU A 48 -0.74 -6.33 -3.70
N GLU A 49 -1.97 -6.67 -4.11
CA GLU A 49 -2.41 -6.66 -5.51
C GLU A 49 -2.59 -5.25 -6.09
N LEU A 50 -2.45 -4.22 -5.26
CA LEU A 50 -2.55 -2.78 -5.52
C LEU A 50 -3.94 -2.27 -5.91
N THR A 51 -4.74 -3.05 -6.62
CA THR A 51 -6.06 -2.65 -7.09
C THR A 51 -7.07 -3.75 -6.84
N ALA A 52 -8.29 -3.34 -6.53
CA ALA A 52 -9.47 -4.16 -6.64
C ALA A 52 -10.42 -3.42 -7.58
N ALA A 53 -10.85 -4.08 -8.66
CA ALA A 53 -11.72 -3.45 -9.65
C ALA A 53 -13.00 -2.91 -8.99
N GLY A 54 -13.36 -1.68 -9.30
CA GLY A 54 -14.53 -1.00 -8.73
C GLY A 54 -14.32 -0.42 -7.33
N SER A 55 -13.12 -0.53 -6.76
CA SER A 55 -12.78 0.06 -5.45
C SER A 55 -11.89 1.27 -5.61
N GLU A 56 -12.09 2.28 -4.76
CA GLU A 56 -11.17 3.40 -4.63
C GLU A 56 -10.01 3.01 -3.70
N THR A 57 -8.79 3.21 -4.15
CA THR A 57 -7.56 3.01 -3.36
C THR A 57 -6.70 4.25 -3.42
N ILE A 58 -6.02 4.57 -2.31
CA ILE A 58 -4.99 5.60 -2.27
C ILE A 58 -3.70 4.94 -1.85
N GLN A 59 -2.81 4.73 -2.79
CA GLN A 59 -1.48 4.23 -2.47
C GLN A 59 -0.72 5.23 -1.61
N GLY A 60 0.01 4.72 -0.62
CA GLY A 60 0.81 5.57 0.25
C GLY A 60 2.01 4.84 0.83
N SER A 61 3.17 5.39 0.51
CA SER A 61 4.45 5.09 1.14
C SER A 61 5.15 6.42 1.39
N PHE A 62 5.57 6.65 2.63
CA PHE A 62 6.11 7.92 3.08
C PHE A 62 7.40 7.70 3.86
N LEU A 63 8.33 8.64 3.72
CA LEU A 63 9.51 8.74 4.56
C LEU A 63 9.47 10.05 5.34
N ASN A 64 9.70 9.97 6.64
CA ASN A 64 9.75 11.15 7.48
C ASN A 64 10.86 12.10 7.03
N GLY A 65 10.54 13.39 6.95
CA GLY A 65 11.47 14.42 6.51
C GLY A 65 11.56 14.61 4.98
N VAL A 66 10.88 13.78 4.18
CA VAL A 66 10.88 13.94 2.73
C VAL A 66 9.69 14.80 2.29
N PHE A 67 9.96 16.09 2.17
CA PHE A 67 8.98 17.08 1.74
C PHE A 67 9.42 17.74 0.42
N ASP A 68 8.46 18.14 -0.41
CA ASP A 68 8.73 19.05 -1.51
C ASP A 68 8.02 20.38 -1.28
N SER A 69 8.67 21.47 -1.69
CA SER A 69 8.19 22.84 -1.48
C SER A 69 7.78 23.45 -2.81
N GLU A 70 6.61 24.07 -2.85
CA GLU A 70 6.10 24.76 -4.04
C GLU A 70 5.59 26.16 -3.68
N PRO A 71 5.77 27.16 -4.57
CA PRO A 71 5.20 28.47 -4.37
C PRO A 71 3.67 28.42 -4.39
N ILE A 72 3.04 29.18 -3.50
CA ILE A 72 1.59 29.39 -3.53
C ILE A 72 1.30 30.61 -4.42
N VAL A 73 0.50 30.41 -5.45
CA VAL A 73 0.06 31.47 -6.34
C VAL A 73 -1.36 31.88 -5.95
N TYR A 74 -1.48 33.07 -5.35
CA TYR A 74 -2.78 33.66 -5.02
C TYR A 74 -3.23 34.58 -6.16
N GLY A 75 -4.56 34.70 -6.34
CA GLY A 75 -5.14 35.69 -7.26
C GLY A 75 -4.90 37.11 -6.79
N GLU A 76 -4.82 37.35 -5.48
CA GLU A 76 -4.47 38.61 -4.84
C GLU A 76 -3.45 38.35 -3.74
N GLY A 77 -2.43 39.20 -3.65
CA GLY A 77 -1.40 39.10 -2.61
C GLY A 77 -1.73 39.98 -1.42
N ALA A 78 -1.54 39.49 -0.19
CA ALA A 78 -1.63 40.29 1.02
C ALA A 78 -0.43 40.02 1.93
N TYR A 79 -0.11 41.02 2.77
CA TYR A 79 0.90 40.85 3.80
C TYR A 79 0.51 39.72 4.76
N GLY A 80 1.43 38.81 5.01
CA GLY A 80 1.20 37.66 5.89
C GLY A 80 0.70 36.39 5.21
N TYR A 81 0.44 36.40 3.90
CA TYR A 81 0.14 35.17 3.18
C TYR A 81 1.39 34.30 3.09
N ALA A 82 1.21 32.98 3.27
CA ALA A 82 2.27 32.01 3.11
C ALA A 82 2.77 32.02 1.64
N LYS A 83 4.07 32.09 1.44
CA LYS A 83 4.67 32.15 0.10
C LYS A 83 4.84 30.78 -0.53
N ASN A 84 5.09 29.77 0.30
CA ASN A 84 5.29 28.40 -0.11
C ASN A 84 4.46 27.47 0.76
N HIS A 85 4.11 26.33 0.22
CA HIS A 85 3.64 25.20 1.02
C HIS A 85 4.65 24.05 0.92
N GLU A 86 4.77 23.30 1.99
CA GLU A 86 5.55 22.07 2.06
C GLU A 86 4.61 20.89 2.19
N THR A 87 4.84 19.89 1.36
CA THR A 87 3.99 18.67 1.37
C THR A 87 4.88 17.45 1.49
N ILE A 88 4.51 16.56 2.41
CA ILE A 88 5.15 15.25 2.49
C ILE A 88 4.95 14.48 1.18
N CYS A 89 6.03 13.95 0.64
CA CYS A 89 5.99 13.24 -0.62
C CYS A 89 5.54 11.78 -0.42
N ASN A 90 4.57 11.36 -1.23
CA ASN A 90 4.30 9.93 -1.41
C ASN A 90 5.42 9.36 -2.28
N VAL A 91 6.29 8.56 -1.67
CA VAL A 91 7.48 7.99 -2.34
C VAL A 91 7.14 6.72 -3.12
N MET A 92 8.14 6.16 -3.81
CA MET A 92 8.00 4.91 -4.55
C MET A 92 7.37 3.79 -3.70
N ASP A 93 6.55 2.97 -4.33
CA ASP A 93 5.84 1.87 -3.67
C ASP A 93 6.50 0.52 -4.00
N ALA A 94 6.91 -0.18 -2.95
CA ALA A 94 7.52 -1.51 -3.02
C ALA A 94 6.64 -2.61 -2.37
N LYS A 95 5.36 -2.30 -2.07
CA LYS A 95 4.43 -3.25 -1.43
C LYS A 95 3.79 -4.22 -2.42
N SER A 96 3.88 -3.94 -3.73
CA SER A 96 3.10 -4.65 -4.74
C SER A 96 3.60 -6.06 -5.02
N VAL A 97 2.66 -7.00 -4.96
CA VAL A 97 2.85 -8.39 -5.43
C VAL A 97 1.59 -8.80 -6.19
N THR A 98 1.70 -8.96 -7.49
CA THR A 98 0.63 -9.51 -8.32
C THR A 98 0.73 -11.03 -8.32
N LEU A 99 -0.39 -11.69 -8.04
CA LEU A 99 -0.52 -13.15 -8.06
C LEU A 99 -1.30 -13.57 -9.30
N ILE A 100 -0.73 -14.50 -10.08
CA ILE A 100 -1.33 -15.04 -11.29
C ILE A 100 -1.30 -16.57 -11.22
N ALA A 101 -2.44 -17.23 -11.40
CA ALA A 101 -2.56 -18.68 -11.44
C ALA A 101 -3.10 -19.11 -12.81
N ASP A 102 -2.33 -19.90 -13.55
CA ASP A 102 -2.64 -20.35 -14.93
C ASP A 102 -3.12 -19.21 -15.87
N GLY A 103 -2.49 -18.03 -15.73
CA GLY A 103 -2.82 -16.83 -16.51
C GLY A 103 -3.96 -15.98 -15.95
N GLU A 104 -4.70 -16.44 -14.95
CA GLU A 104 -5.72 -15.67 -14.24
C GLU A 104 -5.05 -14.80 -13.15
N ARG A 105 -5.21 -13.48 -13.26
CA ARG A 105 -4.72 -12.53 -12.26
C ARG A 105 -5.70 -12.41 -11.10
N LEU A 106 -5.22 -12.52 -9.88
CA LEU A 106 -6.01 -12.19 -8.71
C LEU A 106 -6.39 -10.70 -8.70
N ASP A 107 -7.68 -10.44 -8.56
CA ASP A 107 -8.27 -9.12 -8.38
C ASP A 107 -9.45 -9.26 -7.41
N LEU A 108 -9.32 -8.76 -6.19
CA LEU A 108 -10.36 -8.90 -5.16
C LEU A 108 -11.72 -8.30 -5.56
N GLY A 109 -11.74 -7.40 -6.54
CA GLY A 109 -12.97 -6.83 -7.08
C GLY A 109 -13.71 -7.73 -8.08
N ARG A 110 -13.04 -8.75 -8.61
CA ARG A 110 -13.58 -9.63 -9.68
C ARG A 110 -13.42 -11.10 -9.37
N SER A 111 -12.38 -11.47 -8.64
CA SER A 111 -12.07 -12.86 -8.31
C SER A 111 -13.03 -13.38 -7.23
N ARG A 112 -13.40 -14.67 -7.34
CA ARG A 112 -14.14 -15.32 -6.27
C ARG A 112 -13.21 -15.58 -5.09
N VAL A 113 -13.41 -14.82 -4.02
CA VAL A 113 -12.62 -14.90 -2.78
C VAL A 113 -13.55 -15.19 -1.61
N GLU A 114 -13.16 -16.13 -0.77
CA GLU A 114 -13.86 -16.52 0.45
C GLU A 114 -12.93 -16.35 1.66
N GLU A 115 -13.52 -16.31 2.86
CA GLU A 115 -12.79 -16.26 4.14
C GLU A 115 -11.78 -15.09 4.26
N HIS A 116 -12.05 -13.98 3.57
CA HIS A 116 -11.15 -12.83 3.65
C HIS A 116 -11.14 -12.24 5.06
N VAL A 117 -9.96 -12.22 5.69
CA VAL A 117 -9.70 -11.58 6.96
C VAL A 117 -8.43 -10.76 6.85
N ARG A 118 -8.48 -9.52 7.32
CA ARG A 118 -7.31 -8.66 7.49
C ARG A 118 -7.23 -8.23 8.95
N GLN A 119 -6.05 -8.37 9.56
CA GLN A 119 -5.85 -8.09 10.97
C GLN A 119 -4.55 -7.32 11.19
N LEU A 120 -4.63 -6.22 11.91
CA LEU A 120 -3.50 -5.51 12.46
C LEU A 120 -3.28 -5.96 13.90
N ASP A 121 -2.18 -6.66 14.13
CA ASP A 121 -1.71 -7.10 15.44
C ASP A 121 -0.79 -6.02 16.03
N LEU A 122 -1.30 -5.25 16.98
CA LEU A 122 -0.59 -4.12 17.59
C LEU A 122 0.55 -4.57 18.54
N ARG A 123 0.50 -5.80 19.05
CA ARG A 123 1.59 -6.33 19.88
C ARG A 123 2.79 -6.75 19.06
N ALA A 124 2.52 -7.44 17.96
CA ALA A 124 3.56 -7.92 17.06
C ALA A 124 4.02 -6.86 16.04
N GLY A 125 3.22 -5.79 15.84
CA GLY A 125 3.46 -4.81 14.79
C GLY A 125 3.30 -5.40 13.39
N LEU A 126 2.38 -6.35 13.21
CA LEU A 126 2.16 -7.10 11.98
C LEU A 126 0.78 -6.79 11.39
N LEU A 127 0.75 -6.52 10.11
CA LEU A 127 -0.47 -6.55 9.31
C LEU A 127 -0.56 -7.90 8.62
N LYS A 128 -1.57 -8.69 8.97
CA LYS A 128 -1.81 -10.03 8.44
C LYS A 128 -3.06 -10.02 7.56
N ARG A 129 -3.06 -10.85 6.54
CA ARG A 129 -4.23 -11.09 5.70
C ARG A 129 -4.28 -12.55 5.30
N HIS A 130 -5.49 -13.10 5.26
CA HIS A 130 -5.78 -14.47 4.85
C HIS A 130 -7.04 -14.48 3.99
N PHE A 131 -7.06 -15.29 2.94
CA PHE A 131 -8.25 -15.57 2.15
C PHE A 131 -8.08 -16.82 1.30
N ILE A 132 -9.21 -17.34 0.80
CA ILE A 132 -9.27 -18.47 -0.14
C ILE A 132 -9.67 -17.92 -1.50
N TRP A 133 -8.84 -18.16 -2.50
CA TRP A 133 -9.10 -17.78 -3.89
C TRP A 133 -9.55 -18.98 -4.72
N HIS A 134 -10.73 -18.89 -5.33
CA HIS A 134 -11.25 -19.86 -6.29
C HIS A 134 -10.99 -19.34 -7.70
N THR A 135 -10.10 -19.99 -8.44
CA THR A 135 -9.81 -19.61 -9.82
C THR A 135 -10.93 -20.04 -10.77
N GLN A 136 -11.07 -19.38 -11.90
CA GLN A 136 -12.00 -19.77 -12.97
C GLN A 136 -11.70 -21.17 -13.53
N GLY A 137 -10.41 -21.57 -13.50
CA GLY A 137 -9.96 -22.91 -13.89
C GLY A 137 -10.29 -24.02 -12.87
N GLY A 138 -10.93 -23.66 -11.72
CA GLY A 138 -11.38 -24.62 -10.71
C GLY A 138 -10.32 -24.99 -9.66
N ASN A 139 -9.15 -24.37 -9.67
CA ASN A 139 -8.16 -24.47 -8.62
C ASN A 139 -8.59 -23.66 -7.38
N VAL A 140 -8.17 -24.08 -6.20
CA VAL A 140 -8.42 -23.38 -4.94
C VAL A 140 -7.09 -23.13 -4.25
N LEU A 141 -6.78 -21.85 -4.04
CA LEU A 141 -5.55 -21.40 -3.39
C LEU A 141 -5.85 -20.70 -2.07
N GLU A 142 -5.14 -21.06 -1.04
CA GLU A 142 -5.05 -20.30 0.19
C GLU A 142 -3.92 -19.31 0.06
N VAL A 143 -4.20 -18.06 0.39
CA VAL A 143 -3.26 -16.95 0.34
C VAL A 143 -3.15 -16.32 1.71
N GLU A 144 -1.93 -16.26 2.22
CA GLU A 144 -1.61 -15.54 3.44
C GLU A 144 -0.57 -14.46 3.14
N THR A 145 -0.76 -13.26 3.65
CA THR A 145 0.25 -12.21 3.61
C THR A 145 0.52 -11.66 5.00
N GLU A 146 1.76 -11.29 5.25
CA GLU A 146 2.20 -10.61 6.46
C GLU A 146 3.07 -9.42 6.06
N ARG A 147 2.84 -8.26 6.68
CA ARG A 147 3.66 -7.07 6.46
C ARG A 147 4.06 -6.45 7.79
N LEU A 148 5.30 -5.98 7.85
CA LEU A 148 5.81 -5.23 8.98
C LEU A 148 6.65 -4.03 8.52
N VAL A 149 6.72 -3.02 9.39
CA VAL A 149 7.72 -1.95 9.33
C VAL A 149 8.55 -2.08 10.61
N SER A 150 9.85 -2.28 10.47
CA SER A 150 10.72 -2.62 11.61
C SER A 150 10.84 -1.48 12.60
N LEU A 151 10.64 -1.76 13.88
CA LEU A 151 10.83 -0.80 14.98
C LEU A 151 12.29 -0.69 15.43
N THR A 152 13.15 -1.63 15.04
CA THR A 152 14.57 -1.68 15.42
C THR A 152 15.51 -1.24 14.29
N ARG A 153 15.07 -1.34 13.03
CA ARG A 153 15.79 -0.89 11.83
C ARG A 153 14.84 0.02 11.06
N GLN A 154 14.96 1.30 11.28
CA GLN A 154 14.01 2.30 10.81
C GLN A 154 13.81 2.30 9.28
N GLU A 155 14.84 1.90 8.52
CA GLU A 155 14.85 1.86 7.06
C GLU A 155 14.31 0.55 6.47
N LEU A 156 13.89 -0.40 7.31
CA LEU A 156 13.49 -1.74 6.88
C LEU A 156 11.98 -1.96 7.01
N ALA A 157 11.39 -2.45 5.93
CA ALA A 157 10.08 -3.09 5.92
C ALA A 157 10.18 -4.48 5.28
N ALA A 158 9.25 -5.37 5.61
CA ALA A 158 9.20 -6.70 5.01
C ALA A 158 7.75 -7.09 4.70
N THR A 159 7.58 -7.85 3.62
CA THR A 159 6.32 -8.49 3.25
C THR A 159 6.57 -9.96 3.00
N GLY A 160 5.85 -10.82 3.70
CA GLY A 160 5.80 -12.25 3.47
C GLY A 160 4.53 -12.62 2.70
N LEU A 161 4.63 -13.58 1.79
CA LEU A 161 3.49 -14.16 1.08
C LEU A 161 3.64 -15.67 1.11
N ARG A 162 2.60 -16.35 1.56
CA ARG A 162 2.49 -17.82 1.55
C ARG A 162 1.32 -18.23 0.69
N LEU A 163 1.57 -19.23 -0.16
CA LEU A 163 0.58 -19.83 -1.03
C LEU A 163 0.50 -21.31 -0.78
N ARG A 164 -0.72 -21.83 -0.73
CA ARG A 164 -1.00 -23.26 -0.67
C ARG A 164 -2.12 -23.62 -1.63
N CYS A 165 -1.88 -24.57 -2.52
CA CYS A 165 -2.92 -25.10 -3.37
C CYS A 165 -3.74 -26.13 -2.54
N LEU A 166 -5.00 -25.81 -2.27
CA LEU A 166 -5.91 -26.67 -1.51
C LEU A 166 -6.61 -27.68 -2.42
N LYS A 167 -6.80 -27.32 -3.69
CA LYS A 167 -7.46 -28.18 -4.68
C LYS A 167 -6.90 -27.90 -6.07
N GLY A 168 -6.61 -28.95 -6.83
CA GLY A 168 -6.11 -28.89 -8.18
C GLY A 168 -4.59 -28.76 -8.25
N THR A 169 -4.10 -28.29 -9.37
CA THR A 169 -2.68 -27.98 -9.64
C THR A 169 -2.62 -26.82 -10.62
N CYS A 170 -1.83 -25.83 -10.34
CA CYS A 170 -1.68 -24.66 -11.22
C CYS A 170 -0.26 -24.12 -11.22
N ASN A 171 0.10 -23.47 -12.33
CA ASN A 171 1.32 -22.69 -12.41
C ASN A 171 1.07 -21.33 -11.77
N VAL A 172 1.90 -20.98 -10.80
CA VAL A 172 1.79 -19.70 -10.11
C VAL A 172 2.92 -18.78 -10.54
N THR A 173 2.56 -17.56 -10.93
CA THR A 173 3.50 -16.47 -11.20
C THR A 173 3.29 -15.37 -10.18
N LEU A 174 4.38 -14.97 -9.52
CA LEU A 174 4.44 -13.81 -8.64
C LEU A 174 5.19 -12.69 -9.36
N GLN A 175 4.56 -11.53 -9.48
CA GLN A 175 5.19 -10.32 -10.01
C GLN A 175 5.30 -9.30 -8.89
N SER A 176 6.51 -9.07 -8.42
CA SER A 176 6.83 -8.02 -7.46
C SER A 176 7.64 -6.91 -8.13
N GLY A 177 7.47 -5.68 -7.68
CA GLY A 177 8.13 -4.55 -8.29
C GLY A 177 8.18 -3.33 -7.39
N ILE A 178 8.94 -2.34 -7.83
CA ILE A 178 8.96 -1.00 -7.25
C ILE A 178 8.23 -0.07 -8.22
N ALA A 179 7.05 0.41 -7.82
CA ALA A 179 6.29 1.37 -8.59
C ALA A 179 6.75 2.81 -8.27
N PRO A 180 6.87 3.70 -9.26
CA PRO A 180 7.15 5.11 -8.99
C PRO A 180 6.00 5.74 -8.20
N ALA A 181 6.30 6.83 -7.49
CA ALA A 181 5.31 7.58 -6.73
C ALA A 181 4.07 7.95 -7.56
N VAL A 182 2.91 7.83 -6.94
CA VAL A 182 1.62 8.22 -7.53
C VAL A 182 1.47 9.74 -7.43
N ILE A 183 0.86 10.36 -8.44
CA ILE A 183 0.51 11.79 -8.40
C ILE A 183 -0.63 11.95 -7.40
N ALA A 184 -0.47 12.83 -6.42
CA ALA A 184 -1.55 13.19 -5.51
C ALA A 184 -2.58 14.04 -6.26
N GLU A 185 -3.86 13.75 -6.05
CA GLU A 185 -4.95 14.61 -6.51
C GLU A 185 -5.05 15.82 -5.58
N GLY A 186 -5.17 17.01 -6.15
CA GLY A 186 -5.37 18.26 -5.43
C GLY A 186 -6.74 18.85 -5.68
N ASP A 187 -7.12 19.79 -4.83
CA ASP A 187 -8.28 20.62 -5.07
C ASP A 187 -7.88 21.82 -5.94
N PRO A 188 -8.37 21.91 -7.20
CA PRO A 188 -8.04 23.02 -8.08
C PRO A 188 -8.60 24.37 -7.59
N ASN A 189 -9.53 24.37 -6.63
CA ASN A 189 -10.16 25.57 -6.09
C ASN A 189 -9.44 26.06 -4.82
N ASP A 190 -8.56 25.29 -4.21
CA ASP A 190 -7.77 25.70 -3.05
C ASP A 190 -6.30 25.85 -3.45
N PRO A 191 -5.79 27.08 -3.61
CA PRO A 191 -4.40 27.34 -4.00
C PRO A 191 -3.38 26.79 -2.98
N ARG A 192 -3.81 26.53 -1.74
CA ARG A 192 -2.96 25.96 -0.69
C ARG A 192 -2.88 24.42 -0.79
N ASN A 193 -3.87 23.83 -1.43
CA ASN A 193 -3.96 22.40 -1.70
C ASN A 193 -3.79 22.13 -3.21
N ALA A 194 -3.00 22.94 -3.87
CA ALA A 194 -2.59 22.69 -5.23
C ALA A 194 -1.64 21.49 -5.25
N ALA A 195 -2.17 20.31 -5.03
CA ALA A 195 -1.52 19.09 -5.42
C ALA A 195 -1.36 19.20 -6.93
N GLY A 196 -0.16 19.53 -7.32
CA GLY A 196 0.12 19.78 -8.70
C GLY A 196 -0.23 18.57 -9.54
N LYS A 197 -0.73 18.80 -10.73
CA LYS A 197 -0.81 17.81 -11.82
C LYS A 197 0.59 17.26 -12.13
N ASP A 198 1.62 17.80 -11.52
CA ASP A 198 3.02 17.46 -11.71
C ASP A 198 3.52 16.48 -10.67
N ARG A 199 4.32 15.53 -11.12
CA ARG A 199 5.04 14.61 -10.25
C ARG A 199 6.03 15.40 -9.40
N ARG A 200 5.88 15.35 -8.07
CA ARG A 200 6.83 15.95 -7.11
C ARG A 200 8.15 15.18 -7.05
N LEU A 201 8.14 13.92 -7.48
CA LEU A 201 9.29 13.02 -7.48
C LEU A 201 9.67 12.64 -8.91
N LEU A 202 10.90 12.93 -9.26
CA LEU A 202 11.53 12.54 -10.52
C LEU A 202 12.19 11.18 -10.32
N THR A 203 11.85 10.21 -11.16
CA THR A 203 12.47 8.89 -11.11
C THR A 203 13.85 8.95 -11.76
N GLY A 204 14.86 8.51 -11.00
CA GLY A 204 16.25 8.37 -11.43
C GLY A 204 16.61 6.95 -11.87
N GLU A 205 17.73 6.45 -11.39
CA GLU A 205 18.27 5.15 -11.73
C GLU A 205 17.37 4.01 -11.24
N ARG A 206 17.37 2.92 -12.01
CA ARG A 206 16.68 1.67 -11.69
C ARG A 206 17.60 0.52 -12.03
N SER A 207 17.65 -0.49 -11.18
CA SER A 207 18.36 -1.74 -11.51
C SER A 207 17.52 -2.96 -11.12
N ALA A 208 17.85 -4.08 -11.78
CA ALA A 208 17.32 -5.40 -11.46
C ALA A 208 18.47 -6.40 -11.64
N GLU A 209 19.02 -6.86 -10.52
CA GLU A 209 20.18 -7.76 -10.50
C GLU A 209 19.88 -8.96 -9.60
N GLY A 210 19.76 -10.13 -10.22
CA GLY A 210 19.42 -11.36 -9.50
C GLY A 210 18.07 -11.24 -8.79
N GLN A 211 18.09 -11.26 -7.48
CA GLN A 211 16.90 -11.16 -6.62
C GLN A 211 16.68 -9.74 -6.05
N ILE A 212 17.45 -8.76 -6.49
CA ILE A 212 17.41 -7.40 -5.97
C ILE A 212 16.89 -6.46 -7.05
N LEU A 213 15.88 -5.67 -6.68
CA LEU A 213 15.41 -4.53 -7.44
C LEU A 213 15.81 -3.25 -6.71
N SER A 214 16.17 -2.20 -7.43
CA SER A 214 16.36 -0.89 -6.84
C SER A 214 15.79 0.23 -7.70
N MET A 215 15.42 1.33 -7.04
CA MET A 215 14.94 2.55 -7.67
C MET A 215 15.38 3.76 -6.86
N GLN A 216 15.76 4.82 -7.57
CA GLN A 216 16.01 6.13 -6.98
C GLN A 216 14.96 7.14 -7.44
N GLN A 217 14.63 8.07 -6.55
CA GLN A 217 13.80 9.22 -6.87
C GLN A 217 14.43 10.48 -6.26
N LYS A 218 14.12 11.64 -6.85
CA LYS A 218 14.54 12.94 -6.34
C LYS A 218 13.35 13.88 -6.29
N THR A 219 13.19 14.62 -5.19
CA THR A 219 12.18 15.69 -5.12
C THR A 219 12.51 16.80 -6.12
N LYS A 220 11.47 17.37 -6.71
CA LYS A 220 11.62 18.35 -7.81
C LYS A 220 12.27 19.64 -7.36
N ASN A 221 11.83 20.18 -6.23
CA ASN A 221 12.22 21.51 -5.75
C ASN A 221 13.17 21.43 -4.54
N SER A 222 12.88 20.62 -3.54
CA SER A 222 13.69 20.52 -2.30
C SER A 222 15.00 19.74 -2.47
N GLY A 223 15.13 18.93 -3.53
CA GLY A 223 16.38 18.26 -3.87
C GLY A 223 16.71 17.00 -3.06
N PHE A 224 15.78 16.46 -2.26
CA PHE A 224 15.99 15.18 -1.55
C PHE A 224 16.15 14.02 -2.53
N CYS A 225 17.18 13.20 -2.28
CA CYS A 225 17.38 11.94 -3.00
C CYS A 225 16.91 10.78 -2.12
N ILE A 226 16.09 9.91 -2.68
CA ILE A 226 15.50 8.75 -2.02
C ILE A 226 15.87 7.52 -2.81
N ALA A 227 16.27 6.45 -2.12
CA ALA A 227 16.52 5.15 -2.73
C ALA A 227 15.69 4.07 -2.01
N CYS A 228 15.19 3.12 -2.79
CA CYS A 228 14.55 1.90 -2.30
C CYS A 228 15.20 0.70 -2.96
N ALA A 229 15.46 -0.35 -2.17
CA ALA A 229 15.86 -1.65 -2.68
C ALA A 229 14.95 -2.73 -2.12
N VAL A 230 14.60 -3.72 -2.93
CA VAL A 230 13.80 -4.89 -2.56
C VAL A 230 14.61 -6.14 -2.86
N GLU A 231 14.85 -6.96 -1.85
CA GLU A 231 15.42 -8.29 -1.99
C GLU A 231 14.30 -9.33 -1.93
N HIS A 232 14.28 -10.28 -2.87
CA HIS A 232 13.33 -11.37 -2.92
C HIS A 232 13.95 -12.67 -2.43
N ARG A 233 13.24 -13.38 -1.56
CA ARG A 233 13.61 -14.73 -1.10
C ARG A 233 12.46 -15.67 -1.31
N ILE A 234 12.66 -16.72 -2.08
CA ILE A 234 11.66 -17.74 -2.40
C ILE A 234 12.04 -19.03 -1.69
N GLN A 235 11.10 -19.59 -0.95
CA GLN A 235 11.22 -20.90 -0.32
C GLN A 235 10.15 -21.81 -0.93
N LEU A 236 10.57 -22.90 -1.55
CA LEU A 236 9.65 -23.94 -2.02
C LEU A 236 9.54 -25.02 -0.96
N PRO A 237 8.35 -25.62 -0.75
CA PRO A 237 8.22 -26.80 0.10
C PRO A 237 9.06 -27.93 -0.53
N TYR A 238 9.74 -28.69 0.30
CA TYR A 238 10.43 -29.91 -0.10
C TYR A 238 9.43 -31.04 -0.35
#